data_7bfee4bec435b812aaaf59ec9abf71dc
#
_entry.id   7bfee4bec435b812aaaf59ec9abf71dc
#
_cell.length_a   1.000
_cell.length_b   1.000
_cell.length_c   1.000
_cell.angle_alpha   90.00
_cell.angle_beta   90.00
_cell.angle_gamma   90.00
#
_symmetry.space_group_name_H-M   'P 1'
#
loop_
_entity.id
_entity.type
_entity.pdbx_description
1 polymer ?
#
loop_
_entity_poly.entity_id
_entity_poly.type
_entity_poly.pdbx_seq_one_letter_code
_entity_poly.pdbx_strand_id
1 'polypeptide(L)'
;MVTRWGMSERVGLVELAPRENPYLSGANGYAGAKPFSERTAEAIDTEVRKIIGESHDEAKRLLNAHRKQLDALVDALLLRETLNEQEILDATGLPRAPALTTAILPVTDGDSGSARDP
;
A
#
# COMPACT_ATOMS: atom_id res chain seq x y z
N MET A 1 2.97 -6.75 4.98
CA MET A 1 2.61 -5.56 5.81
C MET A 1 3.55 -5.43 7.01
N VAL A 2 3.33 -6.16 8.08
CA VAL A 2 4.10 -6.00 9.33
C VAL A 2 5.52 -6.58 9.22
N THR A 3 5.67 -7.78 8.66
CA THR A 3 6.95 -8.51 8.61
C THR A 3 7.89 -8.09 7.49
N ARG A 4 7.39 -7.51 6.41
CA ARG A 4 8.21 -7.10 5.26
C ARG A 4 8.40 -5.59 5.17
N TRP A 5 7.36 -4.83 5.46
CA TRP A 5 7.35 -3.38 5.21
C TRP A 5 7.30 -2.54 6.49
N GLY A 6 7.38 -3.18 7.66
CA GLY A 6 7.45 -2.48 8.93
C GLY A 6 6.28 -1.52 9.20
N MET A 7 5.06 -1.91 8.81
CA MET A 7 3.87 -1.06 8.95
C MET A 7 3.35 -0.95 10.38
N SER A 8 4.00 -1.59 11.34
CA SER A 8 3.65 -1.54 12.76
C SER A 8 4.75 -0.88 13.56
N GLU A 9 4.42 0.12 14.35
CA GLU A 9 5.34 0.76 15.29
C GLU A 9 5.81 -0.20 16.38
N ARG A 10 4.96 -1.13 16.79
CA ARG A 10 5.25 -2.10 17.84
C ARG A 10 6.31 -3.14 17.43
N VAL A 11 6.27 -3.57 16.18
CA VAL A 11 7.23 -4.55 15.63
C VAL A 11 8.44 -3.86 15.02
N GLY A 12 8.26 -2.64 14.52
CA GLY A 12 9.34 -1.82 13.96
C GLY A 12 9.66 -2.13 12.50
N LEU A 13 10.79 -1.59 12.05
CA LEU A 13 11.23 -1.62 10.65
C LEU A 13 12.11 -2.85 10.32
N VAL A 14 12.07 -3.90 11.12
CA VAL A 14 12.86 -5.12 10.91
C VAL A 14 12.12 -6.07 9.97
N GLU A 15 12.81 -6.56 8.95
CA GLU A 15 12.29 -7.61 8.07
C GLU A 15 12.30 -8.95 8.81
N LEU A 16 11.12 -9.45 9.13
CA LEU A 16 10.92 -10.74 9.82
C LEU A 16 10.46 -11.86 8.88
N ALA A 17 10.25 -11.55 7.60
CA ALA A 17 9.87 -12.56 6.63
C ALA A 17 11.07 -13.47 6.31
N PRO A 18 10.86 -14.80 6.18
CA PRO A 18 11.93 -15.70 5.78
C PRO A 18 12.40 -15.31 4.37
N ARG A 19 13.71 -15.19 4.21
CA ARG A 19 14.32 -15.04 2.89
C ARG A 19 14.31 -16.39 2.21
N GLU A 20 13.50 -16.53 1.19
CA GLU A 20 13.55 -17.68 0.31
C GLU A 20 14.86 -17.63 -0.49
N ASN A 21 15.76 -18.53 -0.17
CA ASN A 21 16.95 -18.73 -0.99
C ASN A 21 16.60 -19.80 -2.04
N PRO A 22 16.43 -19.45 -3.32
CA PRO A 22 16.00 -20.39 -4.35
C PRO A 22 17.00 -21.53 -4.58
N TYR A 23 18.24 -21.38 -4.10
CA TYR A 23 19.28 -22.41 -4.21
C TYR A 23 19.28 -23.44 -3.08
N LEU A 24 18.52 -23.20 -2.00
CA LEU A 24 18.45 -24.09 -0.84
C LEU A 24 17.12 -24.84 -0.71
N SER A 25 16.19 -24.64 -1.62
CA SER A 25 14.87 -25.31 -1.59
C SER A 25 14.91 -26.79 -1.94
N GLY A 26 16.07 -27.36 -2.22
CA GLY A 26 16.21 -28.71 -2.72
C GLY A 26 16.75 -29.77 -1.73
N ALA A 27 17.20 -29.42 -0.55
CA ALA A 27 17.79 -30.38 0.38
C ALA A 27 17.36 -30.10 1.82
N ASN A 28 16.56 -31.02 2.33
CA ASN A 28 16.20 -31.18 3.74
C ASN A 28 15.33 -30.09 4.36
N GLY A 29 14.07 -30.30 4.28
CA GLY A 29 12.96 -30.05 5.16
C GLY A 29 13.15 -29.42 6.53
N TYR A 30 13.77 -28.26 6.64
CA TYR A 30 13.49 -27.33 7.71
C TYR A 30 12.50 -26.28 7.23
N ALA A 31 11.45 -26.74 6.57
CA ALA A 31 10.24 -25.97 6.37
C ALA A 31 9.53 -25.86 7.73
N GLY A 32 9.87 -24.86 8.54
CA GLY A 32 9.21 -24.71 9.82
C GLY A 32 9.90 -23.83 10.85
N ALA A 33 11.15 -23.48 10.67
CA ALA A 33 11.79 -22.54 11.58
C ALA A 33 11.30 -21.11 11.29
N LYS A 34 10.34 -20.64 12.10
CA LYS A 34 9.98 -19.22 12.09
C LYS A 34 11.23 -18.41 12.45
N PRO A 35 11.59 -17.35 11.69
CA PRO A 35 12.78 -16.55 11.95
C PRO A 35 12.66 -15.67 13.22
N PHE A 36 11.60 -15.84 14.00
CA PHE A 36 11.29 -15.07 15.19
C PHE A 36 10.58 -15.94 16.25
N SER A 37 10.58 -15.50 17.50
CA SER A 37 9.97 -16.20 18.62
C SER A 37 8.43 -16.27 18.51
N GLU A 38 7.81 -17.22 19.23
CA GLU A 38 6.34 -17.33 19.33
C GLU A 38 5.70 -16.04 19.88
N ARG A 39 6.34 -15.35 20.80
CA ARG A 39 5.89 -14.08 21.35
C ARG A 39 5.86 -12.99 20.27
N THR A 40 6.84 -12.96 19.41
CA THR A 40 6.88 -12.05 18.25
C THR A 40 5.82 -12.42 17.23
N ALA A 41 5.59 -13.71 17.00
CA ALA A 41 4.51 -14.21 16.13
C ALA A 41 3.14 -13.75 16.61
N GLU A 42 2.85 -13.83 17.89
CA GLU A 42 1.61 -13.35 18.51
C GLU A 42 1.47 -11.81 18.36
N ALA A 43 2.55 -11.08 18.54
CA ALA A 43 2.57 -9.64 18.34
C ALA A 43 2.28 -9.28 16.88
N ILE A 44 2.86 -9.99 15.91
CA ILE A 44 2.62 -9.81 14.48
C ILE A 44 1.14 -10.07 14.15
N ASP A 45 0.56 -11.15 14.63
CA ASP A 45 -0.86 -11.47 14.40
C ASP A 45 -1.78 -10.40 14.96
N THR A 46 -1.48 -9.88 16.12
CA THR A 46 -2.23 -8.79 16.75
C THR A 46 -2.16 -7.52 15.92
N GLU A 47 -0.98 -7.13 15.46
CA GLU A 47 -0.78 -5.93 14.64
C GLU A 47 -1.43 -6.05 13.26
N VAL A 48 -1.36 -7.22 12.62
CA VAL A 48 -2.04 -7.48 11.34
C VAL A 48 -3.55 -7.34 11.49
N ARG A 49 -4.13 -7.95 12.53
CA ARG A 49 -5.58 -7.84 12.79
C ARG A 49 -5.99 -6.40 13.07
N LYS A 50 -5.16 -5.65 13.77
CA LYS A 50 -5.39 -4.24 14.05
C LYS A 50 -5.44 -3.42 12.76
N ILE A 51 -4.42 -3.52 11.91
CA ILE A 51 -4.33 -2.78 10.64
C ILE A 51 -5.54 -3.11 9.74
N ILE A 52 -5.86 -4.39 9.58
CA ILE A 52 -6.99 -4.83 8.74
C ILE A 52 -8.31 -4.35 9.33
N GLY A 53 -8.51 -4.48 10.64
CA GLY A 53 -9.72 -4.05 11.34
C GLY A 53 -9.95 -2.55 11.21
N GLU A 54 -8.95 -1.74 11.48
CA GLU A 54 -9.02 -0.28 11.36
C GLU A 54 -9.31 0.15 9.92
N SER A 55 -8.66 -0.47 8.94
CA SER A 55 -8.89 -0.18 7.52
C SER A 55 -10.29 -0.58 7.07
N HIS A 56 -10.79 -1.72 7.53
CA HIS A 56 -12.15 -2.18 7.25
C HIS A 56 -13.22 -1.26 7.85
N ASP A 57 -13.03 -0.84 9.08
CA ASP A 57 -13.97 0.06 9.76
C ASP A 57 -13.98 1.45 9.11
N GLU A 58 -12.81 1.96 8.71
CA GLU A 58 -12.70 3.21 7.96
C GLU A 58 -13.38 3.12 6.60
N ALA A 59 -13.20 2.03 5.87
CA ALA A 59 -13.89 1.80 4.60
C ALA A 59 -15.41 1.81 4.76
N LYS A 60 -15.93 1.12 5.78
CA LYS A 60 -17.35 1.15 6.10
C LYS A 60 -17.85 2.55 6.44
N ARG A 61 -17.09 3.26 7.25
CA ARG A 61 -17.41 4.64 7.62
C ARG A 61 -17.53 5.55 6.41
N LEU A 62 -16.55 5.48 5.49
CA LEU A 62 -16.53 6.26 4.26
C LEU A 62 -17.72 5.91 3.34
N LEU A 63 -18.01 4.62 3.15
CA LEU A 63 -19.14 4.18 2.34
C LEU A 63 -20.48 4.65 2.91
N ASN A 64 -20.66 4.58 4.22
CA ASN A 64 -21.87 5.06 4.88
C ASN A 64 -22.01 6.60 4.79
N ALA A 65 -20.90 7.32 4.95
CA ALA A 65 -20.89 8.78 4.82
C ALA A 65 -21.22 9.26 3.40
N HIS A 66 -20.82 8.47 2.40
CA HIS A 66 -21.01 8.79 0.97
C HIS A 66 -22.04 7.89 0.28
N ARG A 67 -23.03 7.40 1.03
CA ARG A 67 -24.05 6.48 0.50
C ARG A 67 -24.79 7.02 -0.72
N LYS A 68 -25.13 8.30 -0.71
CA LYS A 68 -25.82 8.95 -1.83
C LYS A 68 -24.98 8.96 -3.10
N GLN A 69 -23.70 9.22 -2.97
CA GLN A 69 -22.75 9.20 -4.09
C GLN A 69 -22.58 7.79 -4.63
N LEU A 70 -22.54 6.79 -3.76
CA LEU A 70 -22.47 5.38 -4.13
C LEU A 70 -23.72 4.98 -4.94
N ASP A 71 -24.91 5.31 -4.46
CA ASP A 71 -26.17 5.01 -5.15
C ASP A 71 -26.22 5.70 -6.52
N ALA A 72 -25.82 6.97 -6.62
CA ALA A 72 -25.73 7.69 -7.89
C ALA A 72 -24.74 7.04 -8.87
N LEU A 73 -23.61 6.56 -8.39
CA LEU A 73 -22.64 5.83 -9.20
C LEU A 73 -23.19 4.50 -9.72
N VAL A 74 -23.92 3.78 -8.87
CA VAL A 74 -24.61 2.52 -9.26
C VAL A 74 -25.61 2.77 -10.37
N ASP A 75 -26.45 3.78 -10.22
CA ASP A 75 -27.46 4.15 -11.23
C ASP A 75 -26.79 4.53 -12.56
N ALA A 76 -25.72 5.30 -12.54
CA ALA A 76 -24.96 5.67 -13.72
C ALA A 76 -24.32 4.46 -14.42
N LEU A 77 -23.79 3.50 -13.66
CA LEU A 77 -23.20 2.27 -14.19
C LEU A 77 -24.24 1.34 -14.79
N LEU A 78 -25.43 1.26 -14.22
CA LEU A 78 -26.54 0.48 -14.79
C LEU A 78 -27.03 1.03 -16.13
N LEU A 79 -26.90 2.33 -16.34
CA LEU A 79 -27.29 2.97 -17.60
C LEU A 79 -26.22 2.87 -18.69
N ARG A 80 -24.94 2.91 -18.34
CA ARG A 80 -23.82 3.05 -19.27
C ARG A 80 -22.82 1.89 -19.27
N GLU A 81 -22.90 0.99 -18.30
CA GLU A 81 -21.97 -0.14 -18.07
C GLU A 81 -20.51 0.28 -17.77
N THR A 82 -19.98 1.29 -18.42
CA THR A 82 -18.63 1.84 -18.24
C THR A 82 -18.69 3.35 -18.09
N LEU A 83 -17.90 3.89 -17.16
CA LEU A 83 -17.77 5.32 -16.93
C LEU A 83 -16.29 5.72 -16.96
N ASN A 84 -15.99 6.86 -17.57
CA ASN A 84 -14.66 7.48 -17.48
C ASN A 84 -14.57 8.35 -16.19
N GLU A 85 -13.39 8.87 -15.90
CA GLU A 85 -13.14 9.68 -14.70
C GLU A 85 -14.11 10.88 -14.59
N GLN A 86 -14.31 11.61 -15.70
CA GLN A 86 -15.17 12.80 -15.71
C GLN A 86 -16.63 12.42 -15.43
N GLU A 87 -17.10 11.35 -16.03
CA GLU A 87 -18.48 10.85 -15.85
C GLU A 87 -18.71 10.37 -14.41
N ILE A 88 -17.72 9.78 -13.77
CA ILE A 88 -17.76 9.40 -12.35
C ILE A 88 -17.88 10.62 -11.45
N LEU A 89 -17.07 11.65 -11.70
CA LEU A 89 -17.11 12.90 -10.95
C LEU A 89 -18.45 13.62 -11.11
N ASP A 90 -18.98 13.67 -12.33
CA ASP A 90 -20.26 14.29 -12.64
C ASP A 90 -21.43 13.55 -11.98
N ALA A 91 -21.41 12.21 -11.99
CA ALA A 91 -22.45 11.39 -11.37
C ALA A 91 -22.44 11.48 -9.84
N THR A 92 -21.27 11.51 -9.23
CA THR A 92 -21.11 11.51 -7.77
C THR A 92 -21.08 12.91 -7.16
N GLY A 93 -20.76 13.93 -7.95
CA GLY A 93 -20.58 15.30 -7.45
C GLY A 93 -19.36 15.48 -6.55
N LEU A 94 -18.42 14.52 -6.56
CA LEU A 94 -17.20 14.57 -5.78
C LEU A 94 -16.15 15.46 -6.47
N PRO A 95 -15.33 16.17 -5.69
CA PRO A 95 -14.22 16.94 -6.24
C PRO A 95 -13.16 16.02 -6.82
N ARG A 96 -12.50 16.47 -7.88
CA ARG A 96 -11.35 15.76 -8.44
C ARG A 96 -10.23 15.66 -7.41
N ALA A 97 -9.63 14.48 -7.31
CA ALA A 97 -8.45 14.31 -6.48
C ALA A 97 -7.31 15.22 -6.94
N PRO A 98 -6.53 15.80 -6.02
CA PRO A 98 -5.35 16.57 -6.39
C PRO A 98 -4.40 15.69 -7.19
N ALA A 99 -3.80 16.26 -8.25
CA ALA A 99 -2.80 15.55 -9.03
C ALA A 99 -1.65 15.11 -8.12
N LEU A 100 -1.27 13.84 -8.22
CA LEU A 100 -0.08 13.35 -7.53
C LEU A 100 1.13 14.11 -8.12
N THR A 101 1.64 15.06 -7.38
CA THR A 101 2.89 15.70 -7.72
C THR A 101 4.00 14.68 -7.47
N THR A 102 4.42 14.00 -8.53
CA THR A 102 5.69 13.29 -8.47
C THR A 102 6.74 14.37 -8.27
N ALA A 103 7.24 14.53 -7.07
CA ALA A 103 8.43 15.33 -6.83
C ALA A 103 9.56 14.60 -7.57
N ILE A 104 9.78 14.97 -8.80
CA ILE A 104 11.02 14.65 -9.51
C ILE A 104 12.07 15.42 -8.72
N LEU A 105 12.81 14.71 -7.88
CA LEU A 105 14.01 15.27 -7.30
C LEU A 105 14.86 15.76 -8.47
N PRO A 106 15.29 17.04 -8.50
CA PRO A 106 16.15 17.49 -9.54
C PRO A 106 17.40 16.61 -9.50
N VAL A 107 17.63 15.90 -10.58
CA VAL A 107 18.94 15.28 -10.81
C VAL A 107 19.88 16.48 -10.88
N THR A 108 20.68 16.67 -9.85
CA THR A 108 21.81 17.56 -9.92
C THR A 108 22.77 16.91 -10.90
N ASP A 109 22.72 17.32 -12.15
CA ASP A 109 23.81 17.10 -13.08
C ASP A 109 25.06 17.64 -12.40
N GLY A 110 25.90 16.72 -11.94
CA GLY A 110 27.22 17.07 -11.47
C GLY A 110 27.92 17.76 -12.61
N ASP A 111 28.05 19.06 -12.49
CA ASP A 111 28.93 19.87 -13.31
C ASP A 111 30.34 19.27 -13.25
N SER A 112 30.66 18.49 -14.24
CA SER A 112 32.05 18.16 -14.53
C SER A 112 32.65 19.32 -15.32
N GLY A 113 32.83 20.43 -14.65
CA GLY A 113 33.63 21.54 -15.12
C GLY A 113 35.09 21.12 -15.17
N SER A 114 35.47 20.44 -16.21
CA SER A 114 36.88 20.31 -16.55
C SER A 114 37.33 21.61 -17.19
N ALA A 115 37.77 22.53 -16.37
CA ALA A 115 38.62 23.62 -16.82
C ALA A 115 40.00 23.06 -17.00
N ARG A 116 40.35 22.73 -18.22
CA ARG A 116 41.78 22.61 -18.62
C ARG A 116 42.17 23.92 -19.23
N ASP A 117 42.95 24.63 -18.47
CA ASP A 117 43.82 25.65 -19.00
C ASP A 117 45.12 25.02 -19.52
N PRO A 118 45.65 25.46 -20.67
CA PRO A 118 46.91 25.00 -21.20
C PRO A 118 48.13 25.57 -20.48
#